data_d40ff2452abc30f858cf5de43aceb7a1
#
_entry.id   d40ff2452abc30f858cf5de43aceb7a1
#
_cell.length_a   1.000
_cell.length_b   1.000
_cell.length_c   1.000
_cell.angle_alpha   90.00
_cell.angle_beta   90.00
_cell.angle_gamma   90.00
#
_symmetry.space_group_name_H-M   'P 1'
#
loop_
_entity.id
_entity.type
_entity.pdbx_description
1 polymer ?
#
loop_
_entity_poly.entity_id
_entity_poly.type
_entity_poly.pdbx_seq_one_letter_code
_entity_poly.pdbx_strand_id
1 'polypeptide(L)'
;MGRDRSQDRRSGSRVARSGVLTGLVAGLLLTPFSLTSAAADTPRLETQGTARRLVVDGKPLLVIGGELGNSSASSQAYMAPYWPKLKAMNLNTVLAPVSWELIEPREGAYDFSSVDGLLKDARAQDLHLVILWFGAWKNSMSTYVPSWVKRDQARFPRAQAANGVSQEILSAFSANTQGADAKAYAALLAHLKAVDGKGTVLMVQVENEIGMLPVAREWGPEANAAWAAPVPAELLQRLSRGGEAIEPELRTLWKAHGAKTSGTWAQVFGDADAGQEVFTAWFYARYAEAVTRAGKAAYPLPMYVNVALNRTGKAPGEYPSGGPLPHLIDVWKTGAPSVDLISPDIYFPNFSDLAGRYKRPDNALFIPEANNVSAPETPANAFYAIGKLDAFGVSPFQVETAEGKDREAVTQAYDLLRQLTPAILSAQGLGKMSGFKPRVLEDGTVLDQPVSQVIGDYRFTVAFIDTWTPKADQKTAGHGGLIIQTGPEEYLIAGRGLVVTFAGAGDGPPIAGIDSAVEGVFDAQGRWVPGRVLNGDQTHQGRHIRLPPDQFQIQRVRFYRYR
;
A
#
# COMPACT_ATOMS: atom_id res chain seq x y z
N MET A 1 59.93 -44.15 -34.49
CA MET A 1 60.00 -45.60 -34.20
C MET A 1 58.55 -46.00 -33.98
N GLY A 2 57.89 -46.61 -34.83
CA GLY A 2 58.10 -47.74 -35.69
C GLY A 2 57.02 -48.73 -35.44
N ARG A 3 56.17 -48.82 -36.45
CA ARG A 3 55.71 -50.06 -37.09
C ARG A 3 54.63 -50.84 -36.34
N ASP A 4 53.67 -51.33 -36.94
CA ASP A 4 53.16 -51.59 -38.30
C ASP A 4 52.48 -52.96 -38.27
N ARG A 5 51.44 -53.13 -39.11
CA ARG A 5 50.91 -54.38 -39.71
C ARG A 5 50.04 -55.28 -38.83
N SER A 6 49.10 -55.97 -39.35
CA SER A 6 48.47 -56.16 -40.67
C SER A 6 47.43 -57.26 -40.56
N GLN A 7 46.38 -57.16 -41.38
CA GLN A 7 45.78 -58.23 -42.19
C GLN A 7 45.38 -59.54 -41.47
N ASP A 8 44.29 -60.20 -41.75
CA ASP A 8 43.87 -60.75 -42.99
C ASP A 8 42.46 -61.31 -43.01
N ARG A 9 41.77 -61.14 -44.13
CA ARG A 9 40.77 -61.84 -44.86
C ARG A 9 40.25 -63.24 -44.41
N ARG A 10 38.93 -63.48 -44.61
CA ARG A 10 38.32 -64.37 -45.60
C ARG A 10 36.80 -64.44 -45.31
N SER A 11 35.98 -63.99 -46.21
CA SER A 11 35.23 -64.64 -47.33
C SER A 11 34.30 -65.79 -46.91
N GLY A 12 33.03 -65.65 -47.24
CA GLY A 12 32.03 -66.73 -47.27
C GLY A 12 30.65 -66.21 -47.68
N SER A 13 30.41 -66.37 -48.99
CA SER A 13 29.16 -66.08 -49.66
C SER A 13 28.06 -67.15 -49.32
N ARG A 14 26.78 -66.76 -49.22
CA ARG A 14 25.69 -67.36 -49.95
C ARG A 14 24.31 -66.76 -49.67
N VAL A 15 23.75 -66.26 -50.74
CA VAL A 15 22.42 -66.55 -51.31
C VAL A 15 21.15 -66.03 -50.61
N ALA A 16 20.48 -65.23 -51.40
CA ALA A 16 19.18 -64.60 -51.32
C ALA A 16 17.99 -65.43 -50.85
N ARG A 17 17.09 -64.74 -50.15
CA ARG A 17 15.63 -64.93 -50.39
C ARG A 17 14.90 -63.60 -50.12
N SER A 18 14.16 -63.24 -51.17
CA SER A 18 13.27 -62.07 -51.20
C SER A 18 12.13 -62.22 -50.19
N GLY A 19 11.92 -61.19 -49.39
CA GLY A 19 10.71 -61.02 -48.61
C GLY A 19 10.32 -59.57 -48.65
N VAL A 20 9.28 -59.21 -49.37
CA VAL A 20 8.66 -57.87 -49.39
C VAL A 20 7.99 -57.63 -48.06
N LEU A 21 8.49 -56.74 -47.27
CA LEU A 21 7.77 -56.16 -46.10
C LEU A 21 7.48 -54.71 -46.40
N THR A 22 6.20 -54.42 -46.59
CA THR A 22 5.62 -53.11 -46.69
C THR A 22 5.80 -52.36 -45.33
N GLY A 23 6.74 -51.47 -45.24
CA GLY A 23 6.92 -50.62 -44.05
C GLY A 23 5.93 -49.46 -44.05
N LEU A 24 4.96 -49.48 -43.11
CA LEU A 24 4.17 -48.30 -42.76
C LEU A 24 5.09 -47.31 -42.06
N VAL A 25 5.40 -46.19 -42.71
CA VAL A 25 6.00 -45.01 -42.08
C VAL A 25 4.86 -44.27 -41.39
N ALA A 26 4.71 -44.44 -40.06
CA ALA A 26 3.88 -43.58 -39.21
C ALA A 26 4.60 -42.24 -39.05
N GLY A 27 4.21 -41.27 -39.84
CA GLY A 27 4.64 -39.89 -39.65
C GLY A 27 4.04 -39.35 -38.34
N LEU A 28 4.86 -39.18 -37.28
CA LEU A 28 4.51 -38.36 -36.11
C LEU A 28 4.41 -36.91 -36.57
N LEU A 29 3.18 -36.44 -36.78
CA LEU A 29 2.88 -35.01 -36.84
C LEU A 29 3.09 -34.42 -35.44
N LEU A 30 4.27 -33.86 -35.18
CA LEU A 30 4.50 -32.95 -34.06
C LEU A 30 3.68 -31.69 -34.32
N THR A 31 2.46 -31.64 -33.80
CA THR A 31 1.73 -30.39 -33.66
C THR A 31 2.51 -29.48 -32.66
N PRO A 32 2.87 -28.27 -33.06
CA PRO A 32 3.44 -27.35 -32.08
C PRO A 32 2.36 -27.05 -31.03
N PHE A 33 2.56 -27.52 -29.80
CA PHE A 33 1.82 -27.01 -28.63
C PHE A 33 2.21 -25.55 -28.50
N SER A 34 1.40 -24.65 -29.05
CA SER A 34 1.45 -23.24 -28.69
C SER A 34 1.02 -23.17 -27.23
N LEU A 35 1.99 -23.04 -26.32
CA LEU A 35 1.75 -22.59 -24.95
C LEU A 35 1.24 -21.15 -25.06
N THR A 36 -0.06 -21.00 -25.23
CA THR A 36 -0.70 -19.70 -24.93
C THR A 36 -0.48 -19.46 -23.45
N SER A 37 0.44 -18.56 -23.10
CA SER A 37 0.53 -18.04 -21.75
C SER A 37 -0.86 -17.54 -21.38
N ALA A 38 -1.49 -18.15 -20.39
CA ALA A 38 -2.74 -17.64 -19.84
C ALA A 38 -2.49 -16.19 -19.41
N ALA A 39 -3.43 -15.29 -19.75
CA ALA A 39 -3.37 -13.92 -19.25
C ALA A 39 -3.37 -13.95 -17.72
N ALA A 40 -2.60 -13.06 -17.10
CA ALA A 40 -2.56 -12.93 -15.65
C ALA A 40 -3.96 -12.66 -15.09
N ASP A 41 -4.30 -13.23 -13.94
CA ASP A 41 -5.54 -12.94 -13.24
C ASP A 41 -5.57 -11.46 -12.79
N THR A 42 -6.73 -10.82 -12.93
CA THR A 42 -6.88 -9.46 -12.42
C THR A 42 -6.65 -9.43 -10.90
N PRO A 43 -5.76 -8.57 -10.40
CA PRO A 43 -5.57 -8.38 -8.96
C PRO A 43 -6.87 -8.06 -8.24
N ARG A 44 -7.03 -8.53 -7.00
CA ARG A 44 -8.24 -8.32 -6.21
C ARG A 44 -7.95 -8.29 -4.72
N LEU A 45 -8.89 -7.77 -3.94
CA LEU A 45 -8.83 -7.78 -2.48
C LEU A 45 -9.60 -8.99 -1.93
N GLU A 46 -8.98 -9.73 -1.01
CA GLU A 46 -9.60 -10.86 -0.30
C GLU A 46 -9.51 -10.68 1.22
N THR A 47 -10.48 -11.24 1.94
CA THR A 47 -10.49 -11.22 3.40
C THR A 47 -9.83 -12.46 3.97
N GLN A 48 -8.94 -12.28 4.95
CA GLN A 48 -8.40 -13.33 5.81
C GLN A 48 -8.52 -12.89 7.28
N GLY A 49 -9.41 -13.51 8.04
CA GLY A 49 -9.68 -13.09 9.41
C GLY A 49 -10.10 -11.62 9.49
N THR A 50 -9.33 -10.80 10.19
CA THR A 50 -9.55 -9.34 10.32
C THR A 50 -8.82 -8.51 9.26
N ALA A 51 -7.98 -9.13 8.43
CA ALA A 51 -7.24 -8.46 7.38
C ALA A 51 -7.94 -8.55 6.02
N ARG A 52 -7.75 -7.52 5.20
CA ARG A 52 -8.01 -7.56 3.76
C ARG A 52 -6.69 -7.42 3.03
N ARG A 53 -6.37 -8.35 2.17
CA ARG A 53 -5.07 -8.46 1.49
C ARG A 53 -5.21 -8.40 -0.02
N LEU A 54 -4.18 -7.94 -0.68
CA LEU A 54 -4.09 -7.95 -2.13
C LEU A 54 -3.72 -9.37 -2.62
N VAL A 55 -4.43 -9.87 -3.61
CA VAL A 55 -4.18 -11.16 -4.26
C VAL A 55 -3.87 -10.92 -5.73
N VAL A 56 -2.74 -11.48 -6.18
CA VAL A 56 -2.20 -11.37 -7.54
C VAL A 56 -1.91 -12.78 -8.04
N ASP A 57 -2.40 -13.14 -9.21
CA ASP A 57 -2.27 -14.50 -9.77
C ASP A 57 -2.65 -15.61 -8.76
N GLY A 58 -3.74 -15.38 -8.04
CA GLY A 58 -4.26 -16.33 -7.04
C GLY A 58 -3.44 -16.41 -5.75
N LYS A 59 -2.40 -15.60 -5.56
CA LYS A 59 -1.55 -15.61 -4.37
C LYS A 59 -1.59 -14.27 -3.64
N PRO A 60 -1.62 -14.27 -2.30
CA PRO A 60 -1.52 -13.03 -1.54
C PRO A 60 -0.15 -12.37 -1.75
N LEU A 61 -0.16 -11.06 -1.91
CA LEU A 61 1.03 -10.23 -2.09
C LEU A 61 1.15 -9.22 -0.95
N LEU A 62 2.31 -9.15 -0.32
CA LEU A 62 2.70 -8.05 0.54
C LEU A 62 3.40 -7.00 -0.33
N VAL A 63 2.84 -5.79 -0.39
CA VAL A 63 3.44 -4.68 -1.12
C VAL A 63 4.58 -4.08 -0.29
N ILE A 64 5.81 -4.32 -0.73
CA ILE A 64 7.02 -3.65 -0.24
C ILE A 64 7.29 -2.54 -1.25
N GLY A 65 6.65 -1.39 -1.00
CA GLY A 65 6.50 -0.34 -1.98
C GLY A 65 7.47 0.82 -1.83
N GLY A 66 7.47 1.67 -2.84
CA GLY A 66 8.09 2.99 -2.80
C GLY A 66 7.40 3.88 -3.84
N GLU A 67 7.03 5.08 -3.42
CA GLU A 67 6.41 6.07 -4.29
C GLU A 67 7.48 6.96 -4.92
N LEU A 68 7.35 7.22 -6.21
CA LEU A 68 8.22 8.13 -6.95
C LEU A 68 7.83 9.59 -6.70
N GLY A 69 8.79 10.48 -6.81
CA GLY A 69 8.52 11.92 -6.86
C GLY A 69 7.57 12.27 -8.01
N ASN A 70 6.76 13.30 -7.81
CA ASN A 70 5.62 13.66 -8.66
C ASN A 70 5.92 13.77 -10.18
N SER A 71 7.15 14.17 -10.53
CA SER A 71 7.55 14.36 -11.92
C SER A 71 8.47 13.27 -12.44
N SER A 72 8.94 12.35 -11.59
CA SER A 72 9.99 11.40 -11.93
C SER A 72 9.59 10.46 -13.07
N ALA A 73 8.36 9.96 -13.02
CA ALA A 73 7.81 9.04 -14.02
C ALA A 73 7.49 9.71 -15.38
N SER A 74 7.55 11.04 -15.48
CA SER A 74 7.28 11.77 -16.74
C SER A 74 8.39 11.61 -17.80
N SER A 75 9.54 11.08 -17.43
CA SER A 75 10.67 10.89 -18.33
C SER A 75 11.35 9.53 -18.12
N GLN A 76 11.32 8.68 -19.15
CA GLN A 76 12.05 7.41 -19.13
C GLN A 76 13.57 7.61 -18.96
N ALA A 77 14.14 8.61 -19.61
CA ALA A 77 15.58 8.91 -19.51
C ALA A 77 15.96 9.32 -18.07
N TYR A 78 15.10 10.10 -17.39
CA TYR A 78 15.30 10.44 -15.99
C TYR A 78 15.24 9.19 -15.10
N MET A 79 14.25 8.32 -15.30
CA MET A 79 14.04 7.13 -14.47
C MET A 79 15.05 5.99 -14.73
N ALA A 80 15.68 5.93 -15.91
CA ALA A 80 16.53 4.82 -16.30
C ALA A 80 17.60 4.41 -15.26
N PRO A 81 18.36 5.33 -14.62
CA PRO A 81 19.34 4.96 -13.59
C PRO A 81 18.73 4.51 -12.25
N TYR A 82 17.45 4.82 -12.00
CA TYR A 82 16.81 4.53 -10.72
C TYR A 82 16.21 3.13 -10.63
N TRP A 83 15.72 2.55 -11.71
CA TRP A 83 15.11 1.22 -11.71
C TRP A 83 15.96 0.12 -11.06
N PRO A 84 17.26 -0.05 -11.42
CA PRO A 84 18.13 -1.01 -10.75
C PRO A 84 18.33 -0.69 -9.26
N LYS A 85 18.37 0.60 -8.90
CA LYS A 85 18.50 1.07 -7.53
C LYS A 85 17.28 0.68 -6.69
N LEU A 86 16.07 0.87 -7.21
CA LEU A 86 14.82 0.49 -6.55
C LEU A 86 14.75 -1.03 -6.30
N LYS A 87 15.13 -1.83 -7.30
CA LYS A 87 15.22 -3.29 -7.12
C LYS A 87 16.25 -3.68 -6.06
N ALA A 88 17.42 -3.03 -6.05
CA ALA A 88 18.48 -3.28 -5.07
C ALA A 88 18.07 -2.86 -3.64
N MET A 89 17.07 -1.99 -3.49
CA MET A 89 16.46 -1.64 -2.21
C MET A 89 15.42 -2.66 -1.72
N ASN A 90 15.27 -3.80 -2.40
CA ASN A 90 14.31 -4.86 -2.12
C ASN A 90 12.83 -4.47 -2.30
N LEU A 91 12.53 -3.44 -3.08
CA LEU A 91 11.17 -3.17 -3.48
C LEU A 91 10.64 -4.31 -4.37
N ASN A 92 9.35 -4.58 -4.25
CA ASN A 92 8.64 -5.41 -5.22
C ASN A 92 7.59 -4.60 -6.02
N THR A 93 7.30 -3.38 -5.59
CA THR A 93 6.27 -2.52 -6.19
C THR A 93 6.73 -1.06 -6.21
N VAL A 94 6.49 -0.37 -7.31
CA VAL A 94 6.74 1.07 -7.46
C VAL A 94 5.41 1.78 -7.71
N LEU A 95 5.14 2.84 -6.96
CA LEU A 95 4.00 3.71 -7.17
C LEU A 95 4.44 4.84 -8.10
N ALA A 96 3.85 4.92 -9.30
CA ALA A 96 4.31 5.79 -10.38
C ALA A 96 3.23 6.78 -10.83
N PRO A 97 3.48 8.10 -10.72
CA PRO A 97 2.59 9.13 -11.23
C PRO A 97 2.39 9.06 -12.74
N VAL A 98 1.13 9.20 -13.16
CA VAL A 98 0.71 9.35 -14.56
C VAL A 98 -0.24 10.53 -14.64
N SER A 99 0.17 11.60 -15.30
CA SER A 99 -0.61 12.84 -15.37
C SER A 99 -1.48 12.90 -16.62
N TRP A 100 -2.70 13.41 -16.46
CA TRP A 100 -3.67 13.57 -17.56
C TRP A 100 -3.10 14.41 -18.71
N GLU A 101 -2.37 15.50 -18.41
CA GLU A 101 -1.78 16.37 -19.43
C GLU A 101 -0.80 15.68 -20.38
N LEU A 102 -0.14 14.60 -19.94
CA LEU A 102 0.74 13.78 -20.77
C LEU A 102 -0.03 12.72 -21.54
N ILE A 103 -1.10 12.19 -20.97
CA ILE A 103 -1.91 11.14 -21.59
C ILE A 103 -2.82 11.69 -22.68
N GLU A 104 -3.39 12.89 -22.51
CA GLU A 104 -4.29 13.52 -23.48
C GLU A 104 -3.85 14.97 -23.78
N PRO A 105 -2.67 15.18 -24.42
CA PRO A 105 -2.12 16.51 -24.67
C PRO A 105 -3.03 17.38 -25.58
N ARG A 106 -3.88 16.77 -26.36
CA ARG A 106 -4.95 17.39 -27.16
C ARG A 106 -6.23 16.60 -26.99
N GLU A 107 -7.36 17.29 -26.93
CA GLU A 107 -8.67 16.67 -26.69
C GLU A 107 -8.93 15.50 -27.66
N GLY A 108 -9.16 14.31 -27.11
CA GLY A 108 -9.39 13.08 -27.86
C GLY A 108 -8.15 12.43 -28.50
N ALA A 109 -6.96 13.02 -28.32
CA ALA A 109 -5.71 12.46 -28.84
C ALA A 109 -4.84 11.96 -27.69
N TYR A 110 -4.79 10.64 -27.53
CA TYR A 110 -4.09 9.98 -26.42
C TYR A 110 -2.66 9.58 -26.79
N ASP A 111 -1.73 9.77 -25.86
CA ASP A 111 -0.34 9.30 -25.93
C ASP A 111 -0.03 8.46 -24.68
N PHE A 112 0.14 7.17 -24.86
CA PHE A 112 0.45 6.22 -23.79
C PHE A 112 1.94 5.84 -23.75
N SER A 113 2.80 6.51 -24.51
CA SER A 113 4.22 6.13 -24.61
C SER A 113 4.95 6.14 -23.27
N SER A 114 4.62 7.07 -22.37
CA SER A 114 5.17 7.11 -21.01
C SER A 114 4.76 5.89 -20.18
N VAL A 115 3.50 5.46 -20.30
CA VAL A 115 2.95 4.29 -19.60
C VAL A 115 3.59 3.00 -20.12
N ASP A 116 3.72 2.87 -21.44
CA ASP A 116 4.41 1.72 -22.06
C ASP A 116 5.85 1.62 -21.60
N GLY A 117 6.51 2.79 -21.47
CA GLY A 117 7.84 2.88 -20.91
C GLY A 117 7.93 2.41 -19.47
N LEU A 118 7.03 2.87 -18.59
CA LEU A 118 6.96 2.43 -17.20
C LEU A 118 6.76 0.92 -17.09
N LEU A 119 5.82 0.36 -17.85
CA LEU A 119 5.58 -1.09 -17.90
C LEU A 119 6.81 -1.87 -18.34
N LYS A 120 7.49 -1.42 -19.40
CA LYS A 120 8.70 -2.04 -19.91
C LYS A 120 9.80 -2.07 -18.86
N ASP A 121 10.07 -0.93 -18.24
CA ASP A 121 11.20 -0.74 -17.34
C ASP A 121 10.96 -1.46 -16.00
N ALA A 122 9.73 -1.42 -15.47
CA ALA A 122 9.35 -2.18 -14.27
C ALA A 122 9.50 -3.70 -14.49
N ARG A 123 9.02 -4.20 -15.64
CA ARG A 123 9.17 -5.63 -16.02
C ARG A 123 10.62 -6.06 -16.16
N ALA A 124 11.48 -5.18 -16.66
CA ALA A 124 12.92 -5.46 -16.79
C ALA A 124 13.60 -5.66 -15.42
N GLN A 125 13.03 -5.13 -14.36
CA GLN A 125 13.51 -5.25 -12.98
C GLN A 125 12.67 -6.22 -12.14
N ASP A 126 11.70 -6.93 -12.70
CA ASP A 126 10.77 -7.78 -11.95
C ASP A 126 10.12 -6.98 -10.80
N LEU A 127 9.52 -5.85 -11.15
CA LEU A 127 8.79 -4.95 -10.26
C LEU A 127 7.35 -4.81 -10.74
N HIS A 128 6.43 -4.74 -9.79
CA HIS A 128 5.04 -4.35 -10.04
C HIS A 128 4.90 -2.83 -10.02
N LEU A 129 3.76 -2.35 -10.53
CA LEU A 129 3.37 -0.95 -10.52
C LEU A 129 2.03 -0.74 -9.81
N VAL A 130 1.92 0.37 -9.12
CA VAL A 130 0.65 1.02 -8.79
C VAL A 130 0.66 2.35 -9.55
N ILE A 131 -0.34 2.58 -10.38
CA ILE A 131 -0.43 3.81 -11.17
C ILE A 131 -1.16 4.86 -10.35
N LEU A 132 -0.60 6.06 -10.26
CA LEU A 132 -1.19 7.21 -9.58
C LEU A 132 -1.75 8.14 -10.65
N TRP A 133 -3.09 8.20 -10.78
CA TRP A 133 -3.75 9.10 -11.73
C TRP A 133 -3.76 10.52 -11.19
N PHE A 134 -2.94 11.39 -11.76
CA PHE A 134 -2.95 12.82 -11.50
C PHE A 134 -3.84 13.49 -12.55
N GLY A 135 -5.12 13.58 -12.23
CA GLY A 135 -6.17 14.13 -13.07
C GLY A 135 -6.50 15.58 -12.74
N ALA A 136 -7.74 15.82 -12.28
CA ALA A 136 -8.20 17.14 -11.92
C ALA A 136 -7.59 17.68 -10.61
N TRP A 137 -7.13 16.81 -9.73
CA TRP A 137 -6.43 17.19 -8.49
C TRP A 137 -5.06 16.57 -8.37
N LYS A 138 -4.10 17.40 -7.94
CA LYS A 138 -2.83 17.05 -7.33
C LYS A 138 -2.64 17.94 -6.13
N ASN A 139 -2.88 17.40 -4.93
CA ASN A 139 -3.12 18.18 -3.72
C ASN A 139 -4.35 19.11 -3.88
N SER A 140 -4.63 19.90 -2.88
CA SER A 140 -5.77 20.84 -2.91
C SER A 140 -5.45 22.17 -3.58
N MET A 141 -4.31 22.30 -4.25
CA MET A 141 -3.79 23.56 -4.77
C MET A 141 -3.37 23.54 -6.23
N SER A 142 -3.38 22.37 -6.89
CA SER A 142 -2.91 22.24 -8.27
C SER A 142 -3.72 21.23 -9.06
N THR A 143 -3.52 21.25 -10.38
CA THR A 143 -4.16 20.32 -11.32
C THR A 143 -3.18 19.90 -12.40
N TYR A 144 -3.28 18.65 -12.84
CA TYR A 144 -2.49 18.09 -13.93
C TYR A 144 -3.34 17.86 -15.20
N VAL A 145 -4.44 18.61 -15.33
CA VAL A 145 -5.25 18.57 -16.55
C VAL A 145 -4.50 19.19 -17.72
N PRO A 146 -4.76 18.77 -18.95
CA PRO A 146 -4.10 19.29 -20.14
C PRO A 146 -4.42 20.75 -20.43
N SER A 147 -3.58 21.38 -21.26
CA SER A 147 -3.69 22.81 -21.59
C SER A 147 -5.04 23.20 -22.19
N TRP A 148 -5.67 22.31 -22.95
CA TRP A 148 -7.00 22.57 -23.54
C TRP A 148 -8.10 22.65 -22.47
N VAL A 149 -7.97 21.94 -21.33
CA VAL A 149 -8.84 22.08 -20.15
C VAL A 149 -8.52 23.37 -19.40
N LYS A 150 -7.21 23.61 -19.08
CA LYS A 150 -6.76 24.78 -18.30
C LYS A 150 -7.21 26.11 -18.92
N ARG A 151 -7.33 26.20 -20.25
CA ARG A 151 -7.62 27.43 -21.00
C ARG A 151 -9.09 27.66 -21.29
N ASP A 152 -9.93 26.63 -21.25
CA ASP A 152 -11.37 26.73 -21.52
C ASP A 152 -12.17 26.80 -20.22
N GLN A 153 -12.09 27.93 -19.54
CA GLN A 153 -12.76 28.13 -18.24
C GLN A 153 -14.28 28.17 -18.33
N ALA A 154 -14.83 28.37 -19.54
CA ALA A 154 -16.28 28.31 -19.76
C ALA A 154 -16.80 26.86 -19.69
N ARG A 155 -16.05 25.91 -20.24
CA ARG A 155 -16.38 24.48 -20.15
C ARG A 155 -15.90 23.84 -18.84
N PHE A 156 -14.77 24.31 -18.31
CA PHE A 156 -14.07 23.72 -17.17
C PHE A 156 -13.84 24.79 -16.10
N PRO A 157 -14.90 25.19 -15.37
CA PRO A 157 -14.81 26.25 -14.38
C PRO A 157 -13.89 25.84 -13.22
N ARG A 158 -13.25 26.86 -12.65
CA ARG A 158 -12.44 26.73 -11.44
C ARG A 158 -13.33 26.72 -10.20
N ALA A 159 -12.88 26.01 -9.15
CA ALA A 159 -13.47 26.15 -7.84
C ALA A 159 -13.32 27.60 -7.34
N GLN A 160 -14.30 28.12 -6.62
CA GLN A 160 -14.32 29.50 -6.12
C GLN A 160 -14.41 29.55 -4.61
N ALA A 161 -13.67 30.48 -4.00
CA ALA A 161 -13.83 30.85 -2.61
C ALA A 161 -15.04 31.78 -2.41
N ALA A 162 -15.43 32.04 -1.16
CA ALA A 162 -16.59 32.86 -0.80
C ALA A 162 -16.56 34.29 -1.36
N ASN A 163 -15.39 34.85 -1.57
CA ASN A 163 -15.18 36.18 -2.16
C ASN A 163 -15.19 36.18 -3.71
N GLY A 164 -15.53 35.04 -4.34
CA GLY A 164 -15.56 34.87 -5.80
C GLY A 164 -14.20 34.67 -6.46
N VAL A 165 -13.11 34.59 -5.68
CA VAL A 165 -11.78 34.32 -6.23
C VAL A 165 -11.67 32.86 -6.63
N SER A 166 -11.32 32.63 -7.90
CA SER A 166 -11.08 31.30 -8.45
C SER A 166 -9.78 30.71 -7.91
N GLN A 167 -9.81 29.41 -7.60
CA GLN A 167 -8.66 28.62 -7.18
C GLN A 167 -7.98 27.97 -8.39
N GLU A 168 -6.77 27.44 -8.22
CA GLU A 168 -6.10 26.69 -9.29
C GLU A 168 -6.82 25.36 -9.61
N ILE A 169 -7.47 24.74 -8.65
CA ILE A 169 -8.24 23.51 -8.83
C ILE A 169 -9.56 23.75 -9.59
N LEU A 170 -10.00 22.71 -10.28
CA LEU A 170 -11.26 22.74 -11.02
C LEU A 170 -12.46 22.50 -10.10
N SER A 171 -13.63 22.98 -10.50
CA SER A 171 -14.88 22.74 -9.77
C SER A 171 -15.31 21.28 -9.86
N ALA A 172 -15.53 20.65 -8.70
CA ALA A 172 -16.08 19.30 -8.60
C ALA A 172 -17.57 19.23 -9.06
N PHE A 173 -18.22 20.37 -9.18
CA PHE A 173 -19.61 20.49 -9.61
C PHE A 173 -19.76 20.60 -11.15
N SER A 174 -18.64 20.65 -11.88
CA SER A 174 -18.63 20.70 -13.34
C SER A 174 -18.79 19.31 -13.95
N ALA A 175 -19.94 19.05 -14.56
CA ALA A 175 -20.16 17.82 -15.32
C ALA A 175 -19.20 17.66 -16.50
N ASN A 176 -18.77 18.77 -17.11
CA ASN A 176 -17.78 18.75 -18.20
C ASN A 176 -16.42 18.29 -17.71
N THR A 177 -15.95 18.80 -16.54
CA THR A 177 -14.67 18.40 -15.94
C THR A 177 -14.70 16.92 -15.57
N GLN A 178 -15.74 16.50 -14.84
CA GLN A 178 -15.91 15.11 -14.42
C GLN A 178 -15.97 14.15 -15.62
N GLY A 179 -16.73 14.53 -16.67
CA GLY A 179 -16.87 13.69 -17.86
C GLY A 179 -15.60 13.57 -18.69
N ALA A 180 -14.82 14.66 -18.80
CA ALA A 180 -13.55 14.65 -19.53
C ALA A 180 -12.47 13.84 -18.79
N ASP A 181 -12.35 14.03 -17.49
CA ASP A 181 -11.45 13.27 -16.61
C ASP A 181 -11.78 11.77 -16.63
N ALA A 182 -13.04 11.41 -16.37
CA ALA A 182 -13.50 10.02 -16.42
C ALA A 182 -13.23 9.35 -17.77
N LYS A 183 -13.36 10.10 -18.88
CA LYS A 183 -13.05 9.60 -20.23
C LYS A 183 -11.55 9.34 -20.42
N ALA A 184 -10.70 10.28 -20.00
CA ALA A 184 -9.26 10.14 -20.10
C ALA A 184 -8.75 8.98 -19.23
N TYR A 185 -9.26 8.88 -18.00
CA TYR A 185 -8.94 7.78 -17.09
C TYR A 185 -9.39 6.43 -17.64
N ALA A 186 -10.60 6.33 -18.20
CA ALA A 186 -11.07 5.10 -18.84
C ALA A 186 -10.23 4.71 -20.06
N ALA A 187 -9.74 5.68 -20.84
CA ALA A 187 -8.83 5.41 -21.96
C ALA A 187 -7.49 4.84 -21.47
N LEU A 188 -6.92 5.38 -20.39
CA LEU A 188 -5.73 4.81 -19.73
C LEU A 188 -5.96 3.37 -19.29
N LEU A 189 -7.09 3.10 -18.60
CA LEU A 189 -7.41 1.76 -18.11
C LEU A 189 -7.65 0.76 -19.26
N ALA A 190 -8.29 1.19 -20.35
CA ALA A 190 -8.46 0.37 -21.54
C ALA A 190 -7.12 0.03 -22.20
N HIS A 191 -6.20 1.00 -22.28
CA HIS A 191 -4.84 0.78 -22.76
C HIS A 191 -4.09 -0.22 -21.87
N LEU A 192 -4.08 -0.02 -20.54
CA LEU A 192 -3.45 -0.94 -19.59
C LEU A 192 -3.98 -2.36 -19.75
N LYS A 193 -5.30 -2.54 -19.86
CA LYS A 193 -5.90 -3.86 -20.10
C LYS A 193 -5.40 -4.53 -21.39
N ALA A 194 -5.16 -3.73 -22.43
CA ALA A 194 -4.68 -4.25 -23.71
C ALA A 194 -3.20 -4.64 -23.70
N VAL A 195 -2.35 -3.95 -22.93
CA VAL A 195 -0.88 -4.10 -22.98
C VAL A 195 -0.28 -4.80 -21.76
N ASP A 196 -1.01 -4.87 -20.65
CA ASP A 196 -0.51 -5.48 -19.40
C ASP A 196 -0.94 -6.94 -19.21
N GLY A 197 -0.79 -7.77 -20.24
CA GLY A 197 -1.05 -9.20 -20.15
C GLY A 197 -0.23 -9.98 -19.11
N LYS A 198 0.78 -9.33 -18.49
CA LYS A 198 1.62 -9.91 -17.43
C LYS A 198 1.17 -9.55 -16.00
N GLY A 199 0.14 -8.72 -15.84
CA GLY A 199 -0.31 -8.28 -14.51
C GLY A 199 0.72 -7.44 -13.76
N THR A 200 1.43 -6.57 -14.46
CA THR A 200 2.45 -5.68 -13.87
C THR A 200 1.79 -4.62 -12.98
N VAL A 201 0.62 -4.11 -13.39
CA VAL A 201 -0.13 -3.11 -12.64
C VAL A 201 -1.07 -3.80 -11.64
N LEU A 202 -0.88 -3.49 -10.37
CA LEU A 202 -1.62 -4.12 -9.26
C LEU A 202 -2.90 -3.36 -8.90
N MET A 203 -2.82 -2.05 -8.87
CA MET A 203 -3.87 -1.12 -8.43
C MET A 203 -3.71 0.22 -9.12
N VAL A 204 -4.75 1.04 -9.04
CA VAL A 204 -4.70 2.43 -9.52
C VAL A 204 -5.26 3.37 -8.46
N GLN A 205 -4.55 4.47 -8.20
CA GLN A 205 -5.04 5.60 -7.42
C GLN A 205 -5.89 6.49 -8.31
N VAL A 206 -7.02 6.94 -7.77
CA VAL A 206 -7.94 7.87 -8.45
C VAL A 206 -7.75 9.25 -7.89
N GLU A 207 -7.27 10.18 -8.69
CA GLU A 207 -6.85 11.52 -8.28
C GLU A 207 -5.70 11.49 -7.25
N ASN A 208 -5.29 12.65 -6.75
CA ASN A 208 -4.32 12.73 -5.66
C ASN A 208 -4.70 13.79 -4.64
N GLU A 209 -4.89 13.36 -3.40
CA GLU A 209 -5.13 14.22 -2.25
C GLU A 209 -6.23 15.28 -2.51
N ILE A 210 -7.40 14.79 -3.00
CA ILE A 210 -8.55 15.67 -3.25
C ILE A 210 -8.90 16.43 -1.97
N GLY A 211 -9.02 17.74 -2.08
CA GLY A 211 -9.38 18.60 -0.96
C GLY A 211 -9.62 20.04 -1.40
N MET A 212 -10.12 20.88 -0.52
CA MET A 212 -10.37 22.30 -0.74
C MET A 212 -9.54 23.18 0.17
N LEU A 213 -8.89 24.17 -0.40
CA LEU A 213 -8.20 25.27 0.25
C LEU A 213 -8.54 26.57 -0.51
N PRO A 214 -8.57 27.74 0.11
CA PRO A 214 -8.42 28.02 1.54
C PRO A 214 -9.75 28.11 2.30
N VAL A 215 -10.77 27.42 1.87
CA VAL A 215 -12.13 27.42 2.42
C VAL A 215 -12.66 26.01 2.61
N ALA A 216 -13.66 25.82 3.49
CA ALA A 216 -14.25 24.52 3.76
C ALA A 216 -15.09 23.97 2.60
N ARG A 217 -15.66 24.83 1.76
CA ARG A 217 -16.43 24.43 0.56
C ARG A 217 -16.22 25.38 -0.62
N GLU A 218 -16.56 24.90 -1.79
CA GLU A 218 -16.68 25.72 -2.99
C GLU A 218 -17.93 26.63 -2.93
N TRP A 219 -17.81 27.86 -3.50
CA TRP A 219 -18.83 28.89 -3.51
C TRP A 219 -19.29 29.29 -4.91
N GLY A 220 -18.96 28.54 -5.95
CA GLY A 220 -19.48 28.75 -7.30
C GLY A 220 -21.01 28.60 -7.39
N PRO A 221 -21.64 29.05 -8.49
CA PRO A 221 -23.10 29.00 -8.63
C PRO A 221 -23.68 27.60 -8.44
N GLU A 222 -23.09 26.58 -9.06
CA GLU A 222 -23.51 25.18 -8.97
C GLU A 222 -23.33 24.63 -7.56
N ALA A 223 -22.21 24.96 -6.90
CA ALA A 223 -21.94 24.58 -5.52
C ALA A 223 -22.95 25.21 -4.55
N ASN A 224 -23.29 26.48 -4.74
CA ASN A 224 -24.32 27.17 -3.93
C ASN A 224 -25.73 26.59 -4.16
N ALA A 225 -26.08 26.25 -5.39
CA ALA A 225 -27.34 25.56 -5.68
C ALA A 225 -27.41 24.19 -5.01
N ALA A 226 -26.29 23.41 -5.04
CA ALA A 226 -26.18 22.11 -4.38
C ALA A 226 -26.21 22.24 -2.84
N TRP A 227 -25.61 23.29 -2.27
CA TRP A 227 -25.67 23.56 -0.82
C TRP A 227 -27.11 23.83 -0.33
N ALA A 228 -27.89 24.51 -1.11
CA ALA A 228 -29.29 24.80 -0.81
C ALA A 228 -30.24 23.61 -1.06
N ALA A 229 -29.77 22.58 -1.76
CA ALA A 229 -30.55 21.37 -2.03
C ALA A 229 -30.58 20.42 -0.79
N PRO A 230 -31.55 19.49 -0.74
CA PRO A 230 -31.59 18.47 0.30
C PRO A 230 -30.33 17.59 0.32
N VAL A 231 -29.91 17.18 1.52
CA VAL A 231 -28.88 16.14 1.69
C VAL A 231 -29.37 14.83 1.06
N PRO A 232 -28.52 14.14 0.28
CA PRO A 232 -28.88 12.88 -0.34
C PRO A 232 -29.35 11.81 0.65
N ALA A 233 -30.39 11.10 0.27
CA ALA A 233 -31.06 10.14 1.14
C ALA A 233 -30.14 8.99 1.57
N GLU A 234 -29.23 8.55 0.70
CA GLU A 234 -28.26 7.49 0.97
C GLU A 234 -27.29 7.88 2.10
N LEU A 235 -26.84 9.14 2.18
CA LEU A 235 -26.00 9.60 3.29
C LEU A 235 -26.77 9.62 4.61
N LEU A 236 -28.00 10.12 4.60
CA LEU A 236 -28.86 10.15 5.78
C LEU A 236 -29.24 8.74 6.25
N GLN A 237 -29.45 7.80 5.33
CA GLN A 237 -29.68 6.39 5.66
C GLN A 237 -28.41 5.74 6.28
N ARG A 238 -27.24 6.05 5.74
CA ARG A 238 -25.96 5.57 6.35
C ARG A 238 -25.84 6.05 7.79
N LEU A 239 -26.08 7.33 8.06
CA LEU A 239 -25.99 7.92 9.39
C LEU A 239 -27.02 7.31 10.36
N SER A 240 -28.29 7.19 9.93
CA SER A 240 -29.37 6.68 10.80
C SER A 240 -29.25 5.18 11.10
N ARG A 241 -28.73 4.38 10.17
CA ARG A 241 -28.58 2.92 10.33
C ARG A 241 -27.24 2.50 10.91
N GLY A 242 -26.21 3.32 10.77
CA GLY A 242 -24.85 2.96 11.12
C GLY A 242 -24.55 2.96 12.62
N GLY A 243 -25.32 3.68 13.43
CA GLY A 243 -25.16 3.71 14.88
C GLY A 243 -23.73 3.99 15.33
N GLU A 244 -23.19 3.12 16.18
CA GLU A 244 -21.81 3.22 16.70
C GLU A 244 -20.72 2.91 15.65
N ALA A 245 -21.08 2.33 14.51
CA ALA A 245 -20.12 2.07 13.43
C ALA A 245 -19.79 3.34 12.59
N ILE A 246 -20.58 4.42 12.76
CA ILE A 246 -20.26 5.72 12.16
C ILE A 246 -19.14 6.37 12.94
N GLU A 247 -18.20 6.98 12.21
CA GLU A 247 -17.11 7.73 12.80
C GLU A 247 -17.60 8.72 13.87
N PRO A 248 -17.02 8.71 15.08
CA PRO A 248 -17.57 9.45 16.22
C PRO A 248 -17.72 10.97 15.98
N GLU A 249 -16.79 11.59 15.28
CA GLU A 249 -16.80 13.04 15.02
C GLU A 249 -17.97 13.41 14.08
N LEU A 250 -18.17 12.67 13.00
CA LEU A 250 -19.29 12.86 12.07
C LEU A 250 -20.63 12.64 12.78
N ARG A 251 -20.73 11.59 13.59
CA ARG A 251 -21.92 11.27 14.37
C ARG A 251 -22.24 12.36 15.38
N THR A 252 -21.22 12.91 16.04
CA THR A 252 -21.37 14.02 17.00
C THR A 252 -21.90 15.27 16.31
N LEU A 253 -21.32 15.64 15.17
CA LEU A 253 -21.78 16.77 14.38
C LEU A 253 -23.25 16.61 13.97
N TRP A 254 -23.63 15.46 13.43
CA TRP A 254 -25.01 15.17 13.03
C TRP A 254 -26.01 15.23 14.20
N LYS A 255 -25.65 14.64 15.37
CA LYS A 255 -26.47 14.70 16.58
C LYS A 255 -26.61 16.12 17.14
N ALA A 256 -25.56 16.95 17.08
CA ALA A 256 -25.60 18.35 17.52
C ALA A 256 -26.64 19.17 16.75
N HIS A 257 -26.98 18.76 15.51
CA HIS A 257 -28.00 19.39 14.67
C HIS A 257 -29.34 18.63 14.65
N GLY A 258 -29.59 17.81 15.71
CA GLY A 258 -30.87 17.12 15.96
C GLY A 258 -31.01 15.81 15.22
N ALA A 259 -29.94 15.21 14.71
CA ALA A 259 -29.92 13.91 14.00
C ALA A 259 -31.01 13.82 12.91
N LYS A 260 -31.17 14.89 12.16
CA LYS A 260 -32.21 15.02 11.12
C LYS A 260 -32.00 14.02 9.99
N THR A 261 -33.10 13.44 9.52
CA THR A 261 -33.12 12.48 8.40
C THR A 261 -33.65 13.08 7.10
N SER A 262 -33.83 14.41 7.07
CA SER A 262 -34.19 15.21 5.91
C SER A 262 -33.82 16.67 6.15
N GLY A 263 -33.62 17.44 5.08
CA GLY A 263 -33.31 18.86 5.13
C GLY A 263 -32.13 19.22 4.22
N THR A 264 -31.82 20.52 4.15
CA THR A 264 -30.64 21.03 3.44
C THR A 264 -29.38 20.73 4.25
N TRP A 265 -28.21 20.92 3.64
CA TRP A 265 -26.91 20.70 4.30
C TRP A 265 -26.78 21.51 5.58
N ALA A 266 -27.12 22.80 5.55
CA ALA A 266 -27.10 23.67 6.73
C ALA A 266 -28.07 23.19 7.84
N GLN A 267 -29.23 22.66 7.46
CA GLN A 267 -30.20 22.14 8.44
C GLN A 267 -29.76 20.85 9.10
N VAL A 268 -29.02 19.99 8.38
CA VAL A 268 -28.59 18.66 8.85
C VAL A 268 -27.25 18.69 9.57
N PHE A 269 -26.28 19.48 9.10
CA PHE A 269 -24.90 19.51 9.59
C PHE A 269 -24.47 20.87 10.12
N GLY A 270 -25.32 21.91 10.03
CA GLY A 270 -24.99 23.27 10.39
C GLY A 270 -24.34 24.05 9.25
N ASP A 271 -24.25 25.37 9.43
CA ASP A 271 -23.71 26.31 8.45
C ASP A 271 -22.23 26.69 8.70
N ALA A 272 -21.66 26.16 9.77
CA ALA A 272 -20.23 26.34 10.10
C ALA A 272 -19.34 25.45 9.22
N ASP A 273 -18.03 25.72 9.25
CA ASP A 273 -17.02 25.06 8.41
C ASP A 273 -17.08 23.53 8.48
N ALA A 274 -17.37 22.95 9.66
CA ALA A 274 -17.51 21.49 9.78
C ALA A 274 -18.66 20.91 8.94
N GLY A 275 -19.82 21.61 8.91
CA GLY A 275 -20.95 21.20 8.05
C GLY A 275 -20.66 21.41 6.57
N GLN A 276 -19.97 22.51 6.23
CA GLN A 276 -19.49 22.80 4.88
C GLN A 276 -18.49 21.76 4.39
N GLU A 277 -17.63 21.26 5.27
CA GLU A 277 -16.67 20.22 4.94
C GLU A 277 -17.34 18.87 4.63
N VAL A 278 -18.40 18.49 5.38
CA VAL A 278 -19.18 17.28 5.07
C VAL A 278 -19.82 17.38 3.67
N PHE A 279 -20.34 18.55 3.32
CA PHE A 279 -20.86 18.82 1.97
C PHE A 279 -19.77 18.63 0.90
N THR A 280 -18.60 19.23 1.10
CA THR A 280 -17.47 19.11 0.19
C THR A 280 -17.03 17.66 0.03
N ALA A 281 -16.93 16.92 1.13
CA ALA A 281 -16.57 15.50 1.12
C ALA A 281 -17.53 14.65 0.30
N TRP A 282 -18.83 14.94 0.38
CA TRP A 282 -19.83 14.24 -0.42
C TRP A 282 -19.62 14.46 -1.92
N PHE A 283 -19.47 15.70 -2.36
CA PHE A 283 -19.34 16.01 -3.79
C PHE A 283 -18.00 15.57 -4.35
N TYR A 284 -16.92 15.63 -3.56
CA TYR A 284 -15.63 15.07 -3.95
C TYR A 284 -15.69 13.55 -4.06
N ALA A 285 -16.35 12.87 -3.14
CA ALA A 285 -16.59 11.43 -3.24
C ALA A 285 -17.40 11.08 -4.51
N ARG A 286 -18.44 11.86 -4.83
CA ARG A 286 -19.25 11.66 -6.05
C ARG A 286 -18.45 11.89 -7.33
N TYR A 287 -17.53 12.83 -7.32
CA TYR A 287 -16.60 13.05 -8.45
C TYR A 287 -15.70 11.84 -8.63
N ALA A 288 -15.01 11.42 -7.57
CA ALA A 288 -14.14 10.24 -7.58
C ALA A 288 -14.89 8.95 -7.95
N GLU A 289 -16.14 8.81 -7.52
CA GLU A 289 -17.02 7.69 -7.92
C GLU A 289 -17.21 7.62 -9.43
N ALA A 290 -17.47 8.75 -10.08
CA ALA A 290 -17.69 8.77 -11.53
C ALA A 290 -16.43 8.37 -12.31
N VAL A 291 -15.26 8.89 -11.89
CA VAL A 291 -13.96 8.53 -12.47
C VAL A 291 -13.65 7.05 -12.23
N THR A 292 -13.82 6.57 -10.99
CA THR A 292 -13.58 5.17 -10.61
C THR A 292 -14.45 4.21 -11.41
N ARG A 293 -15.75 4.50 -11.55
CA ARG A 293 -16.69 3.66 -12.32
C ARG A 293 -16.30 3.57 -13.80
N ALA A 294 -15.89 4.68 -14.39
CA ALA A 294 -15.44 4.71 -15.78
C ALA A 294 -14.18 3.83 -15.96
N GLY A 295 -13.21 3.95 -15.04
CA GLY A 295 -12.03 3.11 -15.04
C GLY A 295 -12.33 1.63 -14.84
N LYS A 296 -13.15 1.27 -13.85
CA LYS A 296 -13.53 -0.13 -13.58
C LYS A 296 -14.31 -0.77 -14.72
N ALA A 297 -15.11 -0.02 -15.44
CA ALA A 297 -15.80 -0.50 -16.65
C ALA A 297 -14.81 -0.89 -17.76
N ALA A 298 -13.68 -0.19 -17.86
CA ALA A 298 -12.62 -0.50 -18.82
C ALA A 298 -11.71 -1.65 -18.34
N TYR A 299 -11.18 -1.53 -17.11
CA TYR A 299 -10.32 -2.55 -16.48
C TYR A 299 -10.55 -2.56 -14.95
N PRO A 300 -11.16 -3.63 -14.38
CA PRO A 300 -11.61 -3.66 -12.99
C PRO A 300 -10.49 -3.96 -11.97
N LEU A 301 -9.36 -3.27 -12.08
CA LEU A 301 -8.31 -3.31 -11.07
C LEU A 301 -8.84 -2.77 -9.73
N PRO A 302 -8.27 -3.17 -8.58
CA PRO A 302 -8.49 -2.46 -7.32
C PRO A 302 -8.13 -0.98 -7.46
N MET A 303 -9.02 -0.10 -6.98
CA MET A 303 -8.85 1.35 -7.06
C MET A 303 -8.99 2.00 -5.70
N TYR A 304 -8.16 2.99 -5.42
CA TYR A 304 -8.18 3.70 -4.15
C TYR A 304 -8.08 5.21 -4.34
N VAL A 305 -8.47 5.92 -3.29
CA VAL A 305 -8.21 7.35 -3.14
C VAL A 305 -7.26 7.55 -1.96
N ASN A 306 -6.35 8.50 -2.08
CA ASN A 306 -5.45 8.91 -1.00
C ASN A 306 -5.89 10.25 -0.38
N VAL A 307 -5.29 10.61 0.74
CA VAL A 307 -5.69 11.79 1.50
C VAL A 307 -4.51 12.50 2.16
N ALA A 308 -4.41 13.82 1.94
CA ALA A 308 -3.62 14.71 2.78
C ALA A 308 -4.32 14.91 4.12
N LEU A 309 -3.67 14.51 5.21
CA LEU A 309 -4.26 14.52 6.54
C LEU A 309 -4.38 15.93 7.12
N ASN A 310 -5.39 16.14 7.95
CA ASN A 310 -5.57 17.35 8.74
C ASN A 310 -4.66 17.37 9.97
N ARG A 311 -4.38 18.57 10.48
CA ARG A 311 -3.61 18.80 11.71
C ARG A 311 -4.55 19.12 12.88
N THR A 312 -4.18 18.65 14.06
CA THR A 312 -4.89 18.99 15.29
C THR A 312 -4.94 20.51 15.50
N GLY A 313 -6.10 21.02 15.91
CA GLY A 313 -6.32 22.44 16.16
C GLY A 313 -6.49 23.31 14.92
N LYS A 314 -6.55 22.71 13.71
CA LYS A 314 -6.86 23.40 12.46
C LYS A 314 -8.33 23.22 12.10
N ALA A 315 -8.96 24.30 11.60
CA ALA A 315 -10.32 24.28 11.09
C ALA A 315 -10.35 23.91 9.60
N PRO A 316 -11.49 23.41 9.09
CA PRO A 316 -11.67 23.23 7.65
C PRO A 316 -11.41 24.53 6.88
N GLY A 317 -10.66 24.44 5.78
CA GLY A 317 -10.10 25.57 5.04
C GLY A 317 -8.66 25.92 5.41
N GLU A 318 -8.17 25.47 6.56
CA GLU A 318 -6.76 25.59 6.96
C GLU A 318 -5.93 24.33 6.60
N TYR A 319 -6.59 23.29 6.14
CA TYR A 319 -6.03 22.03 5.61
C TYR A 319 -6.86 21.61 4.39
N PRO A 320 -6.40 20.64 3.57
CA PRO A 320 -7.17 20.10 2.46
C PRO A 320 -8.51 19.50 2.93
N SER A 321 -9.57 20.31 2.85
CA SER A 321 -10.89 20.00 3.42
C SER A 321 -11.74 19.16 2.49
N GLY A 322 -12.55 18.27 3.06
CA GLY A 322 -13.49 17.45 2.30
C GLY A 322 -12.83 16.26 1.59
N GLY A 323 -11.51 16.04 1.73
CA GLY A 323 -10.86 14.81 1.32
C GLY A 323 -11.33 13.61 2.15
N PRO A 324 -10.87 12.37 1.85
CA PRO A 324 -11.25 11.17 2.60
C PRO A 324 -10.58 11.10 3.98
N LEU A 325 -10.70 12.17 4.74
CA LEU A 325 -10.20 12.33 6.10
C LEU A 325 -10.84 11.34 7.06
N PRO A 326 -10.18 11.00 8.19
CA PRO A 326 -10.70 10.01 9.12
C PRO A 326 -12.15 10.28 9.57
N HIS A 327 -12.48 11.52 9.89
CA HIS A 327 -13.83 11.92 10.32
C HIS A 327 -14.87 11.96 9.18
N LEU A 328 -14.45 11.90 7.92
CA LEU A 328 -15.30 11.90 6.73
C LEU A 328 -15.36 10.56 6.01
N ILE A 329 -14.68 9.53 6.54
CA ILE A 329 -14.54 8.23 5.86
C ILE A 329 -15.90 7.59 5.52
N ASP A 330 -16.93 7.75 6.39
CA ASP A 330 -18.27 7.23 6.12
C ASP A 330 -19.00 8.01 5.03
N VAL A 331 -18.73 9.31 4.87
CA VAL A 331 -19.23 10.13 3.77
C VAL A 331 -18.66 9.64 2.46
N TRP A 332 -17.33 9.46 2.41
CA TRP A 332 -16.62 8.97 1.24
C TRP A 332 -17.04 7.56 0.83
N LYS A 333 -17.14 6.62 1.78
CA LYS A 333 -17.57 5.25 1.49
C LYS A 333 -19.01 5.17 1.00
N THR A 334 -19.84 6.12 1.40
CA THR A 334 -21.23 6.22 0.91
C THR A 334 -21.30 6.89 -0.46
N GLY A 335 -20.54 7.97 -0.67
CA GLY A 335 -20.53 8.74 -1.90
C GLY A 335 -19.75 8.09 -3.05
N ALA A 336 -18.73 7.27 -2.73
CA ALA A 336 -17.87 6.59 -3.70
C ALA A 336 -17.79 5.07 -3.45
N PRO A 337 -18.90 4.33 -3.59
CA PRO A 337 -18.94 2.89 -3.28
C PRO A 337 -18.10 2.02 -4.23
N SER A 338 -17.72 2.52 -5.40
CA SER A 338 -16.84 1.80 -6.35
C SER A 338 -15.35 1.90 -5.99
N VAL A 339 -14.97 2.81 -5.09
CA VAL A 339 -13.62 2.90 -4.53
C VAL A 339 -13.43 1.76 -3.54
N ASP A 340 -12.43 0.90 -3.76
CA ASP A 340 -12.22 -0.31 -2.97
C ASP A 340 -11.64 -0.02 -1.58
N LEU A 341 -10.76 0.98 -1.48
CA LEU A 341 -10.13 1.38 -0.22
C LEU A 341 -9.78 2.87 -0.19
N ILE A 342 -9.67 3.39 1.02
CA ILE A 342 -9.24 4.75 1.33
C ILE A 342 -7.91 4.65 2.06
N SER A 343 -6.90 5.38 1.58
CA SER A 343 -5.50 5.24 1.99
C SER A 343 -4.94 6.57 2.50
N PRO A 344 -4.29 6.59 3.69
CA PRO A 344 -3.72 7.82 4.24
C PRO A 344 -2.30 8.07 3.74
N ASP A 345 -1.98 9.34 3.47
CA ASP A 345 -0.62 9.83 3.26
C ASP A 345 -0.11 10.42 4.58
N ILE A 346 0.86 9.75 5.20
CA ILE A 346 1.21 10.03 6.59
C ILE A 346 2.59 10.66 6.70
N TYR A 347 2.62 11.97 6.92
CA TYR A 347 3.83 12.76 7.13
C TYR A 347 4.00 13.25 8.58
N PHE A 348 3.01 13.00 9.43
CA PHE A 348 3.04 13.45 10.83
C PHE A 348 3.70 12.41 11.73
N PRO A 349 4.39 12.86 12.82
CA PRO A 349 5.11 11.95 13.72
C PRO A 349 4.23 10.89 14.38
N ASN A 350 2.96 11.21 14.66
CA ASN A 350 1.97 10.31 15.28
C ASN A 350 1.40 9.24 14.33
N PHE A 351 2.27 8.66 13.51
CA PHE A 351 1.95 7.66 12.47
C PHE A 351 1.02 6.54 12.98
N SER A 352 1.30 5.99 14.17
CA SER A 352 0.53 4.87 14.72
C SER A 352 -0.95 5.23 14.96
N ASP A 353 -1.20 6.43 15.46
CA ASP A 353 -2.54 6.91 15.76
C ASP A 353 -3.32 7.19 14.47
N LEU A 354 -2.67 7.81 13.50
CA LEU A 354 -3.27 8.15 12.19
C LEU A 354 -3.56 6.90 11.37
N ALA A 355 -2.59 6.01 11.19
CA ALA A 355 -2.78 4.76 10.45
C ALA A 355 -3.88 3.89 11.08
N GLY A 356 -3.98 3.88 12.42
CA GLY A 356 -5.00 3.16 13.16
C GLY A 356 -6.43 3.58 12.82
N ARG A 357 -6.67 4.85 12.49
CA ARG A 357 -8.00 5.36 12.11
C ARG A 357 -8.50 4.81 10.76
N TYR A 358 -7.60 4.39 9.88
CA TYR A 358 -7.94 3.79 8.58
C TYR A 358 -8.05 2.26 8.62
N LYS A 359 -7.62 1.61 9.72
CA LYS A 359 -7.83 0.17 9.94
C LYS A 359 -9.28 -0.07 10.35
N ARG A 360 -10.13 -0.43 9.40
CA ARG A 360 -11.56 -0.67 9.60
C ARG A 360 -11.96 -2.01 8.98
N PRO A 361 -13.02 -2.68 9.47
CA PRO A 361 -13.53 -3.92 8.86
C PRO A 361 -13.96 -3.73 7.39
N ASP A 362 -14.40 -2.51 7.04
CA ASP A 362 -14.86 -2.13 5.71
C ASP A 362 -13.79 -1.41 4.88
N ASN A 363 -12.53 -1.32 5.35
CA ASN A 363 -11.43 -0.68 4.65
C ASN A 363 -10.15 -1.51 4.74
N ALA A 364 -9.62 -1.94 3.59
CA ALA A 364 -8.29 -2.53 3.53
C ALA A 364 -7.23 -1.45 3.83
N LEU A 365 -6.25 -1.76 4.68
CA LEU A 365 -5.22 -0.78 4.98
C LEU A 365 -4.05 -0.91 4.00
N PHE A 366 -3.82 0.15 3.26
CA PHE A 366 -2.65 0.40 2.43
C PHE A 366 -2.16 1.81 2.73
N ILE A 367 -0.86 1.99 2.88
CA ILE A 367 -0.24 3.30 3.09
C ILE A 367 0.60 3.60 1.84
N PRO A 368 0.02 4.29 0.85
CA PRO A 368 0.67 4.52 -0.44
C PRO A 368 1.79 5.53 -0.33
N GLU A 369 1.65 6.49 0.58
CA GLU A 369 2.56 7.60 0.75
C GLU A 369 2.84 7.83 2.25
N ALA A 370 4.10 7.85 2.62
CA ALA A 370 4.53 8.12 3.98
C ALA A 370 5.82 8.92 3.95
N ASN A 371 6.30 9.36 5.11
CA ASN A 371 7.59 10.02 5.27
C ASN A 371 8.62 9.47 4.29
N ASN A 372 9.44 10.35 3.70
CA ASN A 372 10.52 9.92 2.84
C ASN A 372 11.52 9.03 3.60
N VAL A 373 12.40 8.37 2.86
CA VAL A 373 13.36 7.41 3.42
C VAL A 373 14.35 8.02 4.43
N SER A 374 14.47 9.35 4.50
CA SER A 374 15.35 10.04 5.44
C SER A 374 14.80 10.10 6.87
N ALA A 375 13.50 9.84 7.06
CA ALA A 375 12.91 9.76 8.39
C ALA A 375 13.37 8.46 9.10
N PRO A 376 14.02 8.56 10.26
CA PRO A 376 14.59 7.38 10.94
C PRO A 376 13.54 6.35 11.36
N GLU A 377 12.28 6.77 11.52
CA GLU A 377 11.13 5.93 11.86
C GLU A 377 10.51 5.17 10.69
N THR A 378 10.89 5.44 9.44
CA THR A 378 10.32 4.80 8.25
C THR A 378 10.32 3.27 8.32
N PRO A 379 11.42 2.58 8.70
CA PRO A 379 11.41 1.13 8.88
C PRO A 379 10.46 0.67 10.00
N ALA A 380 10.44 1.36 11.13
CA ALA A 380 9.61 1.02 12.28
C ALA A 380 8.11 1.20 11.97
N ASN A 381 7.77 2.25 11.20
CA ASN A 381 6.42 2.49 10.72
C ASN A 381 5.92 1.34 9.81
N ALA A 382 6.79 0.82 8.91
CA ALA A 382 6.44 -0.30 8.06
C ALA A 382 6.16 -1.57 8.88
N PHE A 383 7.00 -1.92 9.84
CA PHE A 383 6.77 -3.08 10.73
C PHE A 383 5.48 -2.94 11.53
N TYR A 384 5.20 -1.73 12.04
CA TYR A 384 3.98 -1.49 12.80
C TYR A 384 2.72 -1.59 11.92
N ALA A 385 2.72 -0.94 10.77
CA ALA A 385 1.58 -0.97 9.86
C ALA A 385 1.26 -2.41 9.40
N ILE A 386 2.27 -3.16 8.98
CA ILE A 386 2.12 -4.54 8.50
C ILE A 386 1.76 -5.48 9.66
N GLY A 387 2.51 -5.42 10.77
CA GLY A 387 2.38 -6.40 11.85
C GLY A 387 1.25 -6.12 12.84
N LYS A 388 0.98 -4.85 13.16
CA LYS A 388 -0.05 -4.46 14.14
C LYS A 388 -1.38 -4.16 13.49
N LEU A 389 -1.36 -3.50 12.33
CA LEU A 389 -2.56 -3.02 11.67
C LEU A 389 -2.98 -3.89 10.47
N ASP A 390 -2.25 -4.98 10.18
CA ASP A 390 -2.48 -5.85 9.02
C ASP A 390 -2.48 -5.09 7.67
N ALA A 391 -1.70 -4.02 7.53
CA ALA A 391 -1.56 -3.34 6.25
C ALA A 391 -0.98 -4.31 5.21
N PHE A 392 -1.54 -4.33 4.01
CA PHE A 392 -1.00 -5.16 2.95
C PHE A 392 0.15 -4.48 2.18
N GLY A 393 0.48 -3.22 2.51
CA GLY A 393 1.63 -2.52 1.96
C GLY A 393 1.88 -1.16 2.57
N VAL A 394 3.13 -0.71 2.43
CA VAL A 394 3.62 0.62 2.85
C VAL A 394 4.63 1.12 1.82
N SER A 395 4.60 2.41 1.52
CA SER A 395 5.49 3.04 0.54
C SER A 395 6.00 4.39 1.07
N PRO A 396 7.30 4.57 1.28
CA PRO A 396 7.87 5.91 1.50
C PRO A 396 7.88 6.71 0.19
N PHE A 397 7.72 8.04 0.33
CA PHE A 397 7.70 8.98 -0.78
C PHE A 397 9.12 9.33 -1.27
N GLN A 398 9.24 9.66 -2.56
CA GLN A 398 10.49 10.01 -3.25
C GLN A 398 11.60 8.96 -3.06
N VAL A 399 11.23 7.68 -3.11
CA VAL A 399 12.12 6.56 -2.81
C VAL A 399 13.34 6.49 -3.74
N GLU A 400 13.23 6.97 -4.98
CA GLU A 400 14.32 6.98 -5.96
C GLU A 400 15.47 7.93 -5.57
N THR A 401 15.17 8.97 -4.79
CA THR A 401 16.17 9.95 -4.34
C THR A 401 16.95 9.50 -3.11
N ALA A 402 16.55 8.38 -2.49
CA ALA A 402 17.18 7.85 -1.29
C ALA A 402 18.67 7.58 -1.47
N GLU A 403 19.51 8.04 -0.53
CA GLU A 403 20.96 7.87 -0.56
C GLU A 403 21.56 7.58 0.81
N GLY A 404 22.82 7.12 0.83
CA GLY A 404 23.62 6.93 2.04
C GLY A 404 22.95 6.03 3.08
N LYS A 405 23.05 6.40 4.35
CA LYS A 405 22.56 5.62 5.50
C LYS A 405 21.03 5.48 5.53
N ASP A 406 20.30 6.46 5.01
CA ASP A 406 18.84 6.45 5.00
C ASP A 406 18.34 5.37 4.02
N ARG A 407 18.93 5.32 2.81
CA ARG A 407 18.68 4.23 1.87
C ARG A 407 19.04 2.87 2.46
N GLU A 408 20.20 2.79 3.13
CA GLU A 408 20.67 1.55 3.73
C GLU A 408 19.70 1.00 4.78
N ALA A 409 19.19 1.86 5.67
CA ALA A 409 18.23 1.46 6.71
C ALA A 409 16.92 0.91 6.13
N VAL A 410 16.37 1.57 5.10
CA VAL A 410 15.17 1.07 4.41
C VAL A 410 15.47 -0.21 3.63
N THR A 411 16.62 -0.29 2.95
CA THR A 411 17.05 -1.49 2.21
C THR A 411 17.13 -2.72 3.12
N GLN A 412 17.73 -2.58 4.31
CA GLN A 412 17.85 -3.67 5.29
C GLN A 412 16.48 -4.07 5.87
N ALA A 413 15.64 -3.08 6.19
CA ALA A 413 14.28 -3.35 6.68
C ALA A 413 13.42 -4.05 5.61
N TYR A 414 13.54 -3.65 4.36
CA TYR A 414 12.82 -4.26 3.25
C TYR A 414 13.35 -5.65 2.90
N ASP A 415 14.65 -5.89 3.05
CA ASP A 415 15.19 -7.25 2.96
C ASP A 415 14.60 -8.17 4.05
N LEU A 416 14.49 -7.65 5.27
CA LEU A 416 13.87 -8.38 6.38
C LEU A 416 12.38 -8.67 6.11
N LEU A 417 11.61 -7.69 5.65
CA LEU A 417 10.21 -7.88 5.27
C LEU A 417 10.07 -8.89 4.12
N ARG A 418 10.93 -8.83 3.11
CA ARG A 418 10.96 -9.78 2.00
C ARG A 418 11.19 -11.21 2.49
N GLN A 419 12.14 -11.42 3.39
CA GLN A 419 12.42 -12.71 4.00
C GLN A 419 11.24 -13.23 4.83
N LEU A 420 10.55 -12.35 5.54
CA LEU A 420 9.42 -12.69 6.41
C LEU A 420 8.08 -12.74 5.70
N THR A 421 7.99 -12.35 4.43
CA THR A 421 6.72 -12.27 3.67
C THR A 421 5.87 -13.55 3.77
N PRO A 422 6.39 -14.78 3.62
CA PRO A 422 5.57 -15.98 3.76
C PRO A 422 4.96 -16.13 5.16
N ALA A 423 5.71 -15.84 6.22
CA ALA A 423 5.23 -15.90 7.59
C ALA A 423 4.21 -14.80 7.89
N ILE A 424 4.46 -13.56 7.43
CA ILE A 424 3.55 -12.41 7.54
C ILE A 424 2.20 -12.74 6.89
N LEU A 425 2.21 -13.16 5.63
CA LEU A 425 0.98 -13.46 4.88
C LEU A 425 0.20 -14.65 5.48
N SER A 426 0.89 -15.61 6.11
CA SER A 426 0.26 -16.71 6.83
C SER A 426 -0.39 -16.27 8.15
N ALA A 427 0.17 -15.26 8.83
CA ALA A 427 -0.27 -14.78 10.15
C ALA A 427 -1.27 -13.63 10.11
N GLN A 428 -1.28 -12.87 9.01
CA GLN A 428 -2.04 -11.64 8.84
C GLN A 428 -3.54 -11.86 9.05
N GLY A 429 -4.15 -11.01 9.89
CA GLY A 429 -5.59 -11.09 10.22
C GLY A 429 -5.98 -12.23 11.16
N LEU A 430 -5.05 -13.09 11.58
CA LEU A 430 -5.33 -14.28 12.41
C LEU A 430 -4.91 -14.11 13.89
N GLY A 431 -4.48 -12.93 14.31
CA GLY A 431 -3.99 -12.69 15.67
C GLY A 431 -2.65 -13.39 15.99
N LYS A 432 -1.95 -13.89 14.97
CA LYS A 432 -0.69 -14.64 15.10
C LYS A 432 0.56 -13.78 14.94
N MET A 433 0.41 -12.48 14.77
CA MET A 433 1.54 -11.56 14.72
C MET A 433 1.20 -10.21 15.34
N SER A 434 2.22 -9.45 15.67
CA SER A 434 2.12 -8.04 15.99
C SER A 434 3.38 -7.29 15.58
N GLY A 435 3.20 -6.01 15.21
CA GLY A 435 4.27 -5.06 14.99
C GLY A 435 4.44 -4.15 16.19
N PHE A 436 5.67 -3.77 16.47
CA PHE A 436 6.06 -2.97 17.63
C PHE A 436 6.93 -1.80 17.22
N LYS A 437 6.63 -0.62 17.74
CA LYS A 437 7.45 0.60 17.68
C LYS A 437 7.11 1.50 18.86
N PRO A 438 7.96 2.43 19.26
CA PRO A 438 7.58 3.49 20.18
C PRO A 438 6.40 4.29 19.62
N ARG A 439 5.47 4.69 20.49
CA ARG A 439 4.45 5.67 20.10
C ARG A 439 5.12 7.05 20.04
N VAL A 440 4.88 7.76 18.94
CA VAL A 440 5.35 9.13 18.78
C VAL A 440 4.11 10.04 18.78
N LEU A 441 4.15 11.10 19.53
CA LEU A 441 3.08 12.10 19.58
C LEU A 441 3.21 13.06 18.39
N GLU A 442 2.17 13.87 18.16
CA GLU A 442 2.14 14.83 17.05
C GLU A 442 3.24 15.88 17.13
N ASP A 443 3.69 16.25 18.34
CA ASP A 443 4.81 17.16 18.59
C ASP A 443 6.20 16.51 18.43
N GLY A 444 6.25 15.23 18.02
CA GLY A 444 7.48 14.46 17.87
C GLY A 444 8.00 13.82 19.15
N THR A 445 7.34 13.98 20.29
CA THR A 445 7.73 13.34 21.55
C THR A 445 7.65 11.83 21.42
N VAL A 446 8.76 11.14 21.66
CA VAL A 446 8.82 9.67 21.62
C VAL A 446 8.47 9.11 23.00
N LEU A 447 7.42 8.30 23.05
CA LEU A 447 7.01 7.54 24.23
C LEU A 447 7.61 6.14 24.15
N ASP A 448 8.66 5.92 24.94
CA ASP A 448 9.48 4.69 24.92
C ASP A 448 9.05 3.64 25.96
N GLN A 449 7.85 3.80 26.56
CA GLN A 449 7.32 2.80 27.48
C GLN A 449 7.12 1.44 26.81
N PRO A 450 7.41 0.34 27.54
CA PRO A 450 7.19 -0.99 27.01
C PRO A 450 5.73 -1.25 26.62
N VAL A 451 5.55 -1.98 25.51
CA VAL A 451 4.24 -2.38 24.99
C VAL A 451 4.05 -3.88 25.19
N SER A 452 2.91 -4.28 25.77
CA SER A 452 2.56 -5.69 25.96
C SER A 452 1.49 -6.16 24.98
N GLN A 453 1.67 -7.35 24.42
CA GLN A 453 0.73 -8.01 23.52
C GLN A 453 0.72 -9.52 23.76
N VAL A 454 -0.46 -10.13 23.74
CA VAL A 454 -0.61 -11.59 23.71
C VAL A 454 -0.63 -12.06 22.26
N ILE A 455 0.21 -13.04 21.95
CA ILE A 455 0.27 -13.71 20.65
C ILE A 455 0.35 -15.22 20.93
N GLY A 456 -0.66 -15.98 20.54
CA GLY A 456 -0.81 -17.38 20.94
C GLY A 456 -0.86 -17.52 22.47
N ASP A 457 -0.08 -18.44 23.01
CA ASP A 457 -0.06 -18.78 24.43
C ASP A 457 0.93 -17.95 25.26
N TYR A 458 1.51 -16.90 24.68
CA TYR A 458 2.51 -16.08 25.34
C TYR A 458 2.16 -14.60 25.34
N ARG A 459 2.46 -13.93 26.45
CA ARG A 459 2.46 -12.49 26.59
C ARG A 459 3.87 -11.98 26.34
N PHE A 460 4.04 -11.16 25.34
CA PHE A 460 5.29 -10.47 25.04
C PHE A 460 5.22 -9.04 25.55
N THR A 461 6.28 -8.59 26.22
CA THR A 461 6.46 -7.19 26.61
C THR A 461 7.72 -6.68 25.94
N VAL A 462 7.56 -5.70 25.05
CA VAL A 462 8.59 -5.16 24.18
C VAL A 462 9.02 -3.79 24.68
N ALA A 463 10.28 -3.66 25.07
CA ALA A 463 10.92 -2.39 25.38
C ALA A 463 11.75 -1.91 24.18
N PHE A 464 11.84 -0.60 24.03
CA PHE A 464 12.49 0.07 22.89
C PHE A 464 13.83 0.71 23.25
N ILE A 465 14.28 0.52 24.48
CA ILE A 465 15.60 0.94 24.96
C ILE A 465 16.42 -0.30 25.20
N ASP A 466 17.52 -0.41 24.47
CA ASP A 466 18.52 -1.44 24.70
C ASP A 466 19.35 -1.09 25.94
N THR A 467 19.36 -1.98 26.93
CA THR A 467 20.05 -1.76 28.21
C THR A 467 21.58 -1.82 28.11
N TRP A 468 22.08 -2.35 27.00
CA TRP A 468 23.53 -2.55 26.80
C TRP A 468 24.16 -1.46 25.91
N THR A 469 23.34 -0.58 25.36
CA THR A 469 23.78 0.59 24.60
C THR A 469 23.45 1.86 25.40
N PRO A 470 24.35 2.84 25.54
CA PRO A 470 24.03 4.09 26.20
C PRO A 470 22.79 4.75 25.60
N LYS A 471 21.87 5.22 26.44
CA LYS A 471 20.59 5.81 25.97
C LYS A 471 20.80 6.98 25.00
N ALA A 472 21.84 7.76 25.21
CA ALA A 472 22.18 8.90 24.35
C ALA A 472 22.55 8.51 22.92
N ASP A 473 23.01 7.26 22.71
CA ASP A 473 23.43 6.75 21.41
C ASP A 473 22.27 6.06 20.64
N GLN A 474 21.09 5.94 21.27
CA GLN A 474 19.93 5.28 20.71
C GLN A 474 18.93 6.24 20.08
N LYS A 475 18.64 6.06 18.80
CA LYS A 475 17.55 6.77 18.10
C LYS A 475 16.26 5.93 18.17
N THR A 476 15.61 5.95 19.34
CA THR A 476 14.50 5.04 19.65
C THR A 476 13.31 5.17 18.69
N ALA A 477 13.08 6.34 18.08
CA ALA A 477 12.05 6.50 17.04
C ALA A 477 12.21 5.50 15.86
N GLY A 478 13.45 5.10 15.55
CA GLY A 478 13.75 4.12 14.51
C GLY A 478 13.77 2.66 14.99
N HIS A 479 13.48 2.40 16.27
CA HIS A 479 13.40 1.04 16.80
C HIS A 479 12.04 0.43 16.49
N GLY A 480 12.03 -0.82 16.06
CA GLY A 480 10.78 -1.51 15.75
C GLY A 480 11.02 -2.90 15.16
N GLY A 481 9.94 -3.66 15.09
CA GLY A 481 10.02 -5.01 14.55
C GLY A 481 8.71 -5.78 14.67
N LEU A 482 8.80 -7.06 14.39
CA LEU A 482 7.70 -8.01 14.32
C LEU A 482 7.92 -9.18 15.27
N ILE A 483 6.83 -9.68 15.85
CA ILE A 483 6.75 -11.00 16.48
C ILE A 483 5.69 -11.79 15.73
N ILE A 484 6.07 -12.95 15.16
CA ILE A 484 5.20 -13.78 14.32
C ILE A 484 5.21 -15.21 14.88
N GLN A 485 4.06 -15.74 15.22
CA GLN A 485 3.90 -17.13 15.62
C GLN A 485 3.95 -18.05 14.39
N THR A 486 4.88 -18.98 14.37
CA THR A 486 5.06 -19.97 13.29
C THR A 486 4.66 -21.39 13.72
N GLY A 487 4.55 -21.63 15.01
CA GLY A 487 4.09 -22.87 15.63
C GLY A 487 3.52 -22.63 17.03
N PRO A 488 3.00 -23.64 17.72
CA PRO A 488 2.42 -23.46 19.06
C PRO A 488 3.36 -22.77 20.06
N GLU A 489 4.64 -23.12 20.03
CA GLU A 489 5.68 -22.59 20.91
C GLU A 489 6.79 -21.87 20.13
N GLU A 490 6.68 -21.75 18.79
CA GLU A 490 7.70 -21.23 17.92
C GLU A 490 7.33 -19.85 17.35
N TYR A 491 8.28 -18.93 17.42
CA TYR A 491 8.11 -17.54 16.99
C TYR A 491 9.31 -17.05 16.18
N LEU A 492 9.05 -16.19 15.21
CA LEU A 492 10.06 -15.34 14.60
C LEU A 492 9.96 -13.96 15.28
N ILE A 493 11.09 -13.49 15.81
CA ILE A 493 11.23 -12.16 16.41
C ILE A 493 12.25 -11.42 15.55
N ALA A 494 11.82 -10.32 14.92
CA ALA A 494 12.61 -9.66 13.90
C ALA A 494 12.51 -8.13 13.99
N GLY A 495 13.59 -7.42 13.67
CA GLY A 495 13.66 -5.97 13.74
C GLY A 495 14.99 -5.47 14.28
N ARG A 496 14.98 -4.29 14.92
CA ARG A 496 16.14 -3.71 15.61
C ARG A 496 15.72 -2.90 16.84
N GLY A 497 16.61 -2.76 17.82
CA GLY A 497 16.41 -1.92 19.00
C GLY A 497 15.32 -2.42 19.94
N LEU A 498 15.08 -3.72 20.01
CA LEU A 498 14.03 -4.31 20.84
C LEU A 498 14.63 -5.21 21.94
N VAL A 499 14.07 -5.08 23.14
CA VAL A 499 14.25 -6.05 24.23
C VAL A 499 12.89 -6.66 24.55
N VAL A 500 12.74 -7.96 24.32
CA VAL A 500 11.47 -8.68 24.42
C VAL A 500 11.50 -9.63 25.60
N THR A 501 10.71 -9.34 26.63
CA THR A 501 10.42 -10.28 27.72
C THR A 501 9.12 -11.03 27.45
N PHE A 502 8.93 -12.17 28.09
CA PHE A 502 7.82 -13.08 27.81
C PHE A 502 7.33 -13.77 29.07
N ALA A 503 6.05 -14.13 29.08
CA ALA A 503 5.40 -14.93 30.12
C ALA A 503 4.32 -15.81 29.50
N GLY A 504 3.90 -16.84 30.19
CA GLY A 504 2.71 -17.62 29.81
C GLY A 504 1.46 -16.75 29.83
N ALA A 505 0.55 -16.94 28.88
CA ALA A 505 -0.75 -16.31 28.82
C ALA A 505 -1.86 -17.37 28.77
N GLY A 506 -3.08 -17.00 29.21
CA GLY A 506 -4.20 -17.95 29.28
C GLY A 506 -4.01 -19.06 30.33
N ASP A 507 -4.68 -20.18 30.13
CA ASP A 507 -4.62 -21.34 31.01
C ASP A 507 -3.27 -22.06 30.91
N GLY A 508 -2.80 -22.62 32.03
CA GLY A 508 -1.56 -23.40 32.09
C GLY A 508 -0.45 -22.74 32.93
N PRO A 509 0.79 -23.22 32.83
CA PRO A 509 1.90 -22.68 33.60
C PRO A 509 2.19 -21.22 33.27
N PRO A 510 2.35 -20.33 34.26
CA PRO A 510 2.50 -18.89 34.03
C PRO A 510 3.92 -18.48 33.65
N ILE A 511 4.94 -19.28 34.02
CA ILE A 511 6.33 -18.96 33.76
C ILE A 511 6.71 -19.49 32.37
N ALA A 512 7.42 -18.68 31.59
CA ALA A 512 7.94 -19.08 30.29
C ALA A 512 9.47 -19.06 30.31
N GLY A 513 10.09 -19.99 29.60
CA GLY A 513 11.51 -20.09 29.37
C GLY A 513 11.84 -20.19 27.88
N ILE A 514 13.08 -19.92 27.52
CA ILE A 514 13.62 -20.14 26.18
C ILE A 514 14.11 -21.58 26.07
N ASP A 515 13.48 -22.37 25.20
CA ASP A 515 13.95 -23.68 24.80
C ASP A 515 15.13 -23.55 23.83
N SER A 516 14.98 -22.70 22.83
CA SER A 516 16.04 -22.37 21.88
C SER A 516 15.86 -20.97 21.30
N ALA A 517 16.98 -20.28 21.04
CA ALA A 517 17.01 -19.02 20.30
C ALA A 517 18.16 -19.08 19.29
N VAL A 518 17.84 -18.91 18.02
CA VAL A 518 18.82 -19.01 16.92
C VAL A 518 18.63 -17.79 16.01
N GLU A 519 19.67 -16.99 15.87
CA GLU A 519 19.67 -15.96 14.81
C GLU A 519 19.90 -16.60 13.44
N GLY A 520 19.39 -16.00 12.38
CA GLY A 520 19.58 -16.52 11.05
C GLY A 520 18.85 -15.68 10.00
N VAL A 521 18.80 -16.20 8.79
CA VAL A 521 18.16 -15.57 7.64
C VAL A 521 17.35 -16.60 6.85
N PHE A 522 16.42 -16.12 6.04
CA PHE A 522 15.80 -16.96 5.01
C PHE A 522 16.51 -16.74 3.68
N ASP A 523 16.93 -17.81 3.03
CA ASP A 523 17.54 -17.75 1.70
C ASP A 523 16.52 -17.36 0.60
N ALA A 524 16.98 -17.24 -0.63
CA ALA A 524 16.15 -16.89 -1.77
C ALA A 524 15.03 -17.93 -2.07
N GLN A 525 15.14 -19.15 -1.53
CA GLN A 525 14.13 -20.20 -1.63
C GLN A 525 13.21 -20.26 -0.41
N GLY A 526 13.33 -19.30 0.52
CA GLY A 526 12.54 -19.24 1.76
C GLY A 526 12.92 -20.28 2.80
N ARG A 527 14.09 -20.90 2.71
CA ARG A 527 14.59 -21.88 3.68
C ARG A 527 15.35 -21.18 4.79
N TRP A 528 15.10 -21.56 6.04
CA TRP A 528 15.84 -21.05 7.18
C TRP A 528 17.33 -21.48 7.14
N VAL A 529 18.23 -20.52 7.20
CA VAL A 529 19.68 -20.72 7.31
C VAL A 529 20.08 -20.24 8.71
N PRO A 530 20.35 -21.18 9.64
CA PRO A 530 20.72 -20.82 11.01
C PRO A 530 22.11 -20.19 11.05
N GLY A 531 22.24 -19.16 11.87
CA GLY A 531 23.49 -18.53 12.27
C GLY A 531 23.93 -19.02 13.66
N ARG A 532 24.06 -18.08 14.62
CA ARG A 532 24.48 -18.42 15.98
C ARG A 532 23.32 -18.91 16.84
N VAL A 533 23.59 -19.91 17.69
CA VAL A 533 22.71 -20.21 18.82
C VAL A 533 22.97 -19.17 19.90
N LEU A 534 21.90 -18.53 20.37
CA LEU A 534 21.94 -17.44 21.34
C LEU A 534 21.67 -18.01 22.74
N ASN A 535 22.58 -17.73 23.68
CA ASN A 535 22.44 -18.11 25.07
C ASN A 535 23.25 -17.14 25.95
N GLY A 536 23.33 -17.42 27.26
CA GLY A 536 24.08 -16.60 28.19
C GLY A 536 23.70 -15.12 28.09
N ASP A 537 24.67 -14.27 27.84
CA ASP A 537 24.49 -12.82 27.81
C ASP A 537 23.57 -12.34 26.69
N GLN A 538 23.56 -13.02 25.53
CA GLN A 538 22.70 -12.65 24.40
C GLN A 538 21.19 -12.77 24.71
N THR A 539 20.83 -13.65 25.66
CA THR A 539 19.45 -13.85 26.13
C THR A 539 19.27 -13.40 27.58
N HIS A 540 20.23 -12.67 28.15
CA HIS A 540 20.24 -12.29 29.57
C HIS A 540 19.95 -13.50 30.48
N GLN A 541 20.71 -14.57 30.30
CA GLN A 541 20.54 -15.82 31.01
C GLN A 541 19.15 -16.45 30.86
N GLY A 542 18.58 -16.39 29.65
CA GLY A 542 17.27 -16.96 29.32
C GLY A 542 16.05 -16.10 29.68
N ARG A 543 16.22 -14.79 29.97
CA ARG A 543 15.14 -13.92 30.46
C ARG A 543 14.56 -12.99 29.41
N HIS A 544 15.28 -12.73 28.29
CA HIS A 544 14.78 -11.90 27.20
C HIS A 544 15.35 -12.30 25.84
N ILE A 545 14.71 -11.83 24.78
CA ILE A 545 15.26 -11.80 23.43
C ILE A 545 15.68 -10.37 23.15
N ARG A 546 16.90 -10.18 22.63
CA ARG A 546 17.47 -8.87 22.32
C ARG A 546 17.75 -8.75 20.84
N LEU A 547 17.24 -7.69 20.21
CA LEU A 547 17.61 -7.23 18.87
C LEU A 547 18.39 -5.93 19.02
N PRO A 548 19.68 -5.85 18.63
CA PRO A 548 20.49 -4.66 18.83
C PRO A 548 19.98 -3.44 18.04
N PRO A 549 20.30 -2.20 18.47
CA PRO A 549 19.77 -0.99 17.84
C PRO A 549 20.42 -0.63 16.49
N ASP A 550 21.59 -1.15 16.22
CA ASP A 550 22.41 -0.84 15.04
C ASP A 550 22.24 -1.83 13.88
N GLN A 551 21.55 -2.95 14.12
CA GLN A 551 21.43 -4.03 13.14
C GLN A 551 20.03 -4.63 13.09
N PHE A 552 19.49 -4.83 11.90
CA PHE A 552 18.29 -5.63 11.69
C PHE A 552 18.63 -7.12 11.77
N GLN A 553 17.83 -7.86 12.55
CA GLN A 553 18.04 -9.30 12.78
C GLN A 553 16.72 -10.06 12.72
N ILE A 554 16.80 -11.36 12.44
CA ILE A 554 15.73 -12.33 12.63
C ILE A 554 16.24 -13.37 13.62
N GLN A 555 15.44 -13.64 14.65
CA GLN A 555 15.69 -14.71 15.60
C GLN A 555 14.49 -15.68 15.58
N ARG A 556 14.77 -16.95 15.40
CA ARG A 556 13.81 -18.03 15.55
C ARG A 556 13.89 -18.53 16.97
N VAL A 557 12.81 -18.41 17.71
CA VAL A 557 12.76 -18.67 19.15
C VAL A 557 11.70 -19.71 19.43
N ARG A 558 12.05 -20.71 20.24
CA ARG A 558 11.10 -21.64 20.81
C ARG A 558 11.02 -21.40 22.31
N PHE A 559 9.81 -21.37 22.84
CA PHE A 559 9.54 -21.21 24.26
C PHE A 559 8.98 -22.50 24.85
N TYR A 560 9.04 -22.61 26.17
CA TYR A 560 8.36 -23.62 26.95
C TYR A 560 7.75 -22.98 28.20
N ARG A 561 6.80 -23.66 28.84
CA ARG A 561 6.11 -23.15 30.03
C ARG A 561 6.29 -24.09 31.22
N TYR A 562 6.41 -23.51 32.41
CA TYR A 562 6.62 -24.26 33.67
C TYR A 562 6.03 -23.51 34.87
N ARG A 563 6.03 -24.19 36.05
CA ARG A 563 5.54 -23.64 37.32
C ARG A 563 6.67 -23.56 38.32
#